data_7099620379cb739af27a5d9efcc978b3
#
_entry.id   7099620379cb739af27a5d9efcc978b3
#
_cell.length_a   1.000
_cell.length_b   1.000
_cell.length_c   1.000
_cell.angle_alpha   90.00
_cell.angle_beta   90.00
_cell.angle_gamma   90.00
#
_symmetry.space_group_name_H-M   'P 1'
#
loop_
_entity.id
_entity.type
_entity.pdbx_description
1 polymer ?
#
loop_
_entity_poly.entity_id
_entity_poly.type
_entity_poly.pdbx_seq_one_letter_code
_entity_poly.pdbx_strand_id
1 'polypeptide(L)'
;KTHTTIGADIIRQMFTKSEKPLLRSAWEICRWHHERWDGHGYPDGLLGEKIPISAQVVALADVYDALTSKRCYKNAYDHETAMNMIMSGECGAFNPLLLKCLYEISPKLRMVVEGDMGEETYRQEADRLAADVMKKKSMPYSDRAQRMLESMQERLEFFSSLNKDDMDKLRKRNNSN
;
A
#
# COMPACT_ATOMS: atom_id res chain seq x y z
N LYS A 1 -4.35 20.54 -2.69
CA LYS A 1 -2.93 20.17 -2.48
C LYS A 1 -2.32 20.73 -1.19
N THR A 2 -2.87 21.81 -0.63
CA THR A 2 -2.34 22.45 0.59
C THR A 2 -2.57 21.67 1.88
N HIS A 3 -3.50 20.70 1.92
CA HIS A 3 -3.80 19.93 3.14
C HIS A 3 -2.59 19.12 3.63
N THR A 4 -1.71 18.66 2.73
CA THR A 4 -0.50 17.92 3.08
C THR A 4 0.49 18.78 3.86
N THR A 5 0.73 20.00 3.41
CA THR A 5 1.66 20.94 4.06
C THR A 5 1.07 21.50 5.34
N ILE A 6 -0.21 21.92 5.31
CA ILE A 6 -0.89 22.45 6.51
C ILE A 6 -0.96 21.38 7.61
N GLY A 7 -1.38 20.16 7.28
CA GLY A 7 -1.44 19.07 8.24
C GLY A 7 -0.08 18.70 8.79
N ALA A 8 0.96 18.66 7.95
CA ALA A 8 2.32 18.42 8.39
C ALA A 8 2.82 19.52 9.35
N ASP A 9 2.51 20.79 9.09
CA ASP A 9 2.88 21.89 9.96
C ASP A 9 2.19 21.83 11.33
N ILE A 10 0.91 21.43 11.37
CA ILE A 10 0.18 21.20 12.62
C ILE A 10 0.85 20.08 13.44
N ILE A 11 1.15 18.94 12.81
CA ILE A 11 1.82 17.83 13.49
C ILE A 11 3.21 18.25 13.96
N ARG A 12 3.96 19.01 13.15
CA ARG A 12 5.29 19.51 13.50
C ARG A 12 5.31 20.35 14.78
N GLN A 13 4.27 21.13 15.02
CA GLN A 13 4.14 21.90 16.26
C GLN A 13 4.01 21.00 17.50
N MET A 14 3.56 19.76 17.32
CA MET A 14 3.45 18.78 18.40
C MET A 14 4.82 18.17 18.75
N PHE A 15 5.78 18.13 17.82
CA PHE A 15 7.14 17.62 18.06
C PHE A 15 7.92 18.43 19.12
N THR A 16 7.65 19.72 19.26
CA THR A 16 8.29 20.56 20.28
C THR A 16 8.04 20.06 21.70
N LYS A 17 7.04 19.19 21.89
CA LYS A 17 6.64 18.63 23.18
C LYS A 17 7.01 17.15 23.35
N SER A 18 7.34 16.43 22.27
CA SER A 18 7.64 14.99 22.35
C SER A 18 8.23 14.47 21.01
N GLU A 19 9.40 13.83 21.07
CA GLU A 19 10.03 13.13 19.93
C GLU A 19 9.55 11.69 19.78
N LYS A 20 8.24 11.44 19.85
CA LYS A 20 7.71 10.09 19.70
C LYS A 20 7.79 9.61 18.25
N PRO A 21 8.28 8.38 17.99
CA PRO A 21 8.35 7.82 16.63
C PRO A 21 7.01 7.87 15.88
N LEU A 22 5.90 7.72 16.61
CA LEU A 22 4.55 7.80 16.04
C LEU A 22 4.26 9.17 15.43
N LEU A 23 4.65 10.26 16.09
CA LEU A 23 4.46 11.62 15.57
C LEU A 23 5.26 11.84 14.29
N ARG A 24 6.48 11.30 14.23
CA ARG A 24 7.29 11.36 13.02
C ARG A 24 6.60 10.66 11.85
N SER A 25 6.15 9.42 12.05
CA SER A 25 5.41 8.69 11.01
C SER A 25 4.12 9.41 10.60
N ALA A 26 3.38 9.97 11.55
CA ALA A 26 2.18 10.75 11.26
C ALA A 26 2.50 11.99 10.40
N TRP A 27 3.60 12.68 10.69
CA TRP A 27 4.07 13.81 9.91
C TRP A 27 4.48 13.41 8.50
N GLU A 28 5.26 12.34 8.36
CA GLU A 28 5.69 11.78 7.07
C GLU A 28 4.50 11.41 6.20
N ILE A 29 3.53 10.70 6.76
CA ILE A 29 2.29 10.33 6.08
C ILE A 29 1.54 11.59 5.65
N CYS A 30 1.28 12.50 6.59
CA CYS A 30 0.51 13.71 6.31
C CYS A 30 1.12 14.54 5.18
N ARG A 31 2.45 14.67 5.15
CA ARG A 31 3.15 15.46 4.15
C ARG A 31 3.22 14.76 2.80
N TRP A 32 3.50 13.43 2.76
CA TRP A 32 3.96 12.75 1.57
C TRP A 32 3.06 11.62 1.04
N HIS A 33 1.85 11.42 1.57
CA HIS A 33 0.94 10.39 1.05
C HIS A 33 0.43 10.66 -0.38
N HIS A 34 0.66 11.84 -0.94
CA HIS A 34 0.40 12.18 -2.33
C HIS A 34 1.67 12.27 -3.20
N GLU A 35 2.83 11.87 -2.66
CA GLU A 35 3.99 11.64 -3.49
C GLU A 35 3.79 10.38 -4.34
N ARG A 36 4.45 10.34 -5.49
CA ARG A 36 4.39 9.24 -6.43
C ARG A 36 5.76 8.65 -6.65
N TRP A 37 5.82 7.33 -6.80
CA TRP A 37 7.07 6.61 -7.01
C TRP A 37 7.91 7.17 -8.16
N ASP A 38 7.26 7.70 -9.20
CA ASP A 38 7.87 8.32 -10.38
C ASP A 38 8.31 9.78 -10.18
N GLY A 39 8.16 10.36 -8.98
CA GLY A 39 8.52 11.73 -8.67
C GLY A 39 7.54 12.80 -9.17
N HIS A 40 6.42 12.41 -9.79
CA HIS A 40 5.39 13.35 -10.26
C HIS A 40 4.31 13.63 -9.22
N GLY A 41 4.58 13.32 -7.95
CA GLY A 41 3.72 13.60 -6.81
C GLY A 41 3.85 15.02 -6.27
N TYR A 42 3.30 15.23 -5.10
CA TYR A 42 3.40 16.49 -4.35
C TYR A 42 3.42 16.22 -2.83
N PRO A 43 3.92 17.14 -1.99
CA PRO A 43 4.29 18.54 -2.27
C PRO A 43 5.74 18.73 -2.73
N ASP A 44 6.64 17.77 -2.50
CA ASP A 44 8.09 17.95 -2.66
C ASP A 44 8.65 17.24 -3.91
N GLY A 45 7.86 16.42 -4.62
CA GLY A 45 8.27 15.67 -5.81
C GLY A 45 9.32 14.60 -5.50
N LEU A 46 9.16 13.89 -4.40
CA LEU A 46 10.09 12.85 -3.98
C LEU A 46 10.04 11.66 -4.94
N LEU A 47 11.22 11.13 -5.29
CA LEU A 47 11.38 10.02 -6.22
C LEU A 47 11.71 8.72 -5.49
N GLY A 48 10.97 7.65 -5.77
CA GLY A 48 11.29 6.29 -5.36
C GLY A 48 11.45 6.14 -3.85
N GLU A 49 12.56 5.59 -3.41
CA GLU A 49 12.86 5.30 -2.00
C GLU A 49 13.06 6.56 -1.12
N LYS A 50 13.13 7.75 -1.72
CA LYS A 50 13.13 9.01 -0.94
C LYS A 50 11.78 9.26 -0.26
N ILE A 51 10.70 8.64 -0.74
CA ILE A 51 9.41 8.69 -0.09
C ILE A 51 9.44 7.74 1.11
N PRO A 52 9.16 8.18 2.35
CA PRO A 52 9.09 7.29 3.50
C PRO A 52 8.10 6.15 3.28
N ILE A 53 8.45 4.95 3.71
CA ILE A 53 7.62 3.76 3.50
C ILE A 53 6.22 3.90 4.10
N SER A 54 6.10 4.58 5.24
CA SER A 54 4.82 4.92 5.87
C SER A 54 3.89 5.69 4.94
N ALA A 55 4.42 6.68 4.23
CA ALA A 55 3.67 7.50 3.27
C ALA A 55 3.32 6.69 2.00
N GLN A 56 4.24 5.84 1.52
CA GLN A 56 3.98 4.97 0.36
C GLN A 56 2.84 3.99 0.61
N VAL A 57 2.81 3.36 1.80
CA VAL A 57 1.74 2.42 2.18
C VAL A 57 0.39 3.13 2.24
N VAL A 58 0.34 4.29 2.89
CA VAL A 58 -0.91 5.06 2.99
C VAL A 58 -1.36 5.58 1.63
N ALA A 59 -0.44 6.03 0.76
CA ALA A 59 -0.78 6.44 -0.60
C ALA A 59 -1.49 5.33 -1.39
N LEU A 60 -0.98 4.10 -1.30
CA LEU A 60 -1.58 2.95 -1.97
C LEU A 60 -2.95 2.59 -1.38
N ALA A 61 -3.07 2.61 -0.05
CA ALA A 61 -4.34 2.34 0.65
C ALA A 61 -5.40 3.40 0.35
N ASP A 62 -5.03 4.70 0.32
CA ASP A 62 -5.93 5.82 0.01
C ASP A 62 -6.49 5.71 -1.41
N VAL A 63 -5.65 5.33 -2.38
CA VAL A 63 -6.10 5.12 -3.76
C VAL A 63 -7.06 3.93 -3.85
N TYR A 64 -6.76 2.81 -3.19
CA TYR A 64 -7.64 1.66 -3.17
C TYR A 64 -9.00 1.99 -2.53
N ASP A 65 -9.02 2.66 -1.36
CA ASP A 65 -10.24 3.13 -0.73
C ASP A 65 -11.02 4.10 -1.62
N ALA A 66 -10.33 5.05 -2.25
CA ALA A 66 -10.96 6.02 -3.15
C ALA A 66 -11.63 5.37 -4.37
N LEU A 67 -11.14 4.21 -4.81
CA LEU A 67 -11.74 3.46 -5.92
C LEU A 67 -12.93 2.61 -5.46
N THR A 68 -12.81 1.95 -4.31
CA THR A 68 -13.79 0.96 -3.83
C THR A 68 -14.87 1.56 -2.93
N SER A 69 -14.69 2.79 -2.45
CA SER A 69 -15.70 3.48 -1.62
C SER A 69 -16.67 4.31 -2.47
N LYS A 70 -17.97 4.22 -2.15
CA LYS A 70 -19.00 5.06 -2.76
C LYS A 70 -18.85 6.51 -2.29
N ARG A 71 -18.80 7.45 -3.24
CA ARG A 71 -18.74 8.89 -2.97
C ARG A 71 -19.95 9.60 -3.55
N CYS A 72 -20.26 10.80 -3.07
CA CYS A 72 -21.45 11.57 -3.48
C CYS A 72 -21.57 11.79 -5.00
N TYR A 73 -20.42 11.79 -5.70
CA TYR A 73 -20.30 12.10 -7.13
C TYR A 73 -19.79 10.92 -7.99
N LYS A 74 -19.56 9.73 -7.37
CA LYS A 74 -18.98 8.57 -8.06
C LYS A 74 -19.45 7.26 -7.43
N ASN A 75 -19.86 6.31 -8.27
CA ASN A 75 -20.08 4.95 -7.81
C ASN A 75 -18.74 4.27 -7.47
N ALA A 76 -18.78 3.36 -6.51
CA ALA A 76 -17.64 2.51 -6.22
C ALA A 76 -17.35 1.60 -7.42
N TYR A 77 -16.07 1.39 -7.69
CA TYR A 77 -15.64 0.29 -8.54
C TYR A 77 -15.65 -1.02 -7.73
N ASP A 78 -15.89 -2.14 -8.40
CA ASP A 78 -15.68 -3.44 -7.79
C ASP A 78 -14.18 -3.68 -7.52
N HIS A 79 -13.90 -4.68 -6.67
CA HIS A 79 -12.55 -5.00 -6.26
C HIS A 79 -11.62 -5.27 -7.45
N GLU A 80 -12.08 -6.04 -8.43
CA GLU A 80 -11.26 -6.46 -9.57
C GLU A 80 -10.89 -5.28 -10.46
N THR A 81 -11.86 -4.41 -10.76
CA THR A 81 -11.64 -3.17 -11.52
C THR A 81 -10.64 -2.25 -10.80
N ALA A 82 -10.81 -2.05 -9.48
CA ALA A 82 -9.90 -1.22 -8.70
C ALA A 82 -8.47 -1.77 -8.70
N MET A 83 -8.31 -3.08 -8.52
CA MET A 83 -7.00 -3.73 -8.58
C MET A 83 -6.35 -3.58 -9.96
N ASN A 84 -7.11 -3.78 -11.03
CA ASN A 84 -6.60 -3.62 -12.40
C ASN A 84 -6.12 -2.17 -12.67
N MET A 85 -6.87 -1.16 -12.24
CA MET A 85 -6.49 0.25 -12.39
C MET A 85 -5.20 0.60 -11.63
N ILE A 86 -5.02 0.05 -10.42
CA ILE A 86 -3.81 0.26 -9.64
C ILE A 86 -2.61 -0.44 -10.28
N MET A 87 -2.77 -1.71 -10.67
CA MET A 87 -1.69 -2.51 -11.24
C MET A 87 -1.27 -2.04 -12.64
N SER A 88 -2.19 -1.45 -13.43
CA SER A 88 -1.88 -0.86 -14.74
C SER A 88 -1.19 0.50 -14.65
N GLY A 89 -1.16 1.12 -13.45
CA GLY A 89 -0.59 2.46 -13.25
C GLY A 89 -1.52 3.62 -13.62
N GLU A 90 -2.79 3.38 -13.94
CA GLU A 90 -3.78 4.43 -14.22
C GLU A 90 -3.95 5.41 -13.05
N CYS A 91 -3.78 4.91 -11.83
CA CYS A 91 -3.89 5.70 -10.61
C CYS A 91 -2.57 6.35 -10.16
N GLY A 92 -1.50 6.17 -10.94
CA GLY A 92 -0.16 6.66 -10.63
C GLY A 92 0.85 5.53 -10.44
N ALA A 93 2.11 5.92 -10.28
CA ALA A 93 3.20 4.97 -10.05
C ALA A 93 3.36 4.71 -8.56
N PHE A 94 3.40 3.45 -8.16
CA PHE A 94 3.63 2.97 -6.81
C PHE A 94 4.90 2.12 -6.73
N ASN A 95 5.41 1.94 -5.52
CA ASN A 95 6.53 1.04 -5.26
C ASN A 95 6.15 -0.40 -5.70
N PRO A 96 6.96 -1.04 -6.58
CA PRO A 96 6.67 -2.38 -7.08
C PRO A 96 6.52 -3.43 -5.97
N LEU A 97 7.28 -3.28 -4.87
CA LEU A 97 7.16 -4.17 -3.71
C LEU A 97 5.79 -4.04 -3.05
N LEU A 98 5.28 -2.81 -2.89
CA LEU A 98 3.97 -2.58 -2.30
C LEU A 98 2.83 -3.05 -3.21
N LEU A 99 2.96 -2.88 -4.53
CA LEU A 99 2.00 -3.45 -5.49
C LEU A 99 1.91 -4.96 -5.35
N LYS A 100 3.03 -5.61 -5.14
CA LYS A 100 3.06 -7.05 -4.91
C LYS A 100 2.40 -7.44 -3.59
N CYS A 101 2.72 -6.74 -2.49
CA CYS A 101 2.04 -6.97 -1.22
C CYS A 101 0.52 -6.78 -1.36
N LEU A 102 0.07 -5.74 -2.08
CA LEU A 102 -1.33 -5.51 -2.37
C LEU A 102 -1.96 -6.69 -3.11
N TYR A 103 -1.29 -7.20 -4.14
CA TYR A 103 -1.75 -8.36 -4.88
C TYR A 103 -1.86 -9.62 -4.01
N GLU A 104 -0.88 -9.87 -3.14
CA GLU A 104 -0.89 -11.02 -2.21
C GLU A 104 -2.04 -10.97 -1.20
N ILE A 105 -2.44 -9.78 -0.75
CA ILE A 105 -3.56 -9.60 0.19
C ILE A 105 -4.90 -9.39 -0.51
N SER A 106 -4.91 -9.29 -1.85
CA SER A 106 -6.09 -9.02 -2.66
C SER A 106 -7.32 -9.89 -2.32
N PRO A 107 -7.20 -11.23 -2.11
CA PRO A 107 -8.35 -12.05 -1.74
C PRO A 107 -9.01 -11.62 -0.42
N LYS A 108 -8.21 -11.19 0.56
CA LYS A 108 -8.73 -10.69 1.85
C LYS A 108 -9.40 -9.33 1.70
N LEU A 109 -8.80 -8.42 0.91
CA LEU A 109 -9.38 -7.12 0.62
C LEU A 109 -10.73 -7.24 -0.10
N ARG A 110 -10.86 -8.19 -1.01
CA ARG A 110 -12.11 -8.49 -1.70
C ARG A 110 -13.22 -8.83 -0.71
N MET A 111 -12.98 -9.74 0.23
CA MET A 111 -13.96 -10.13 1.25
C MET A 111 -14.43 -8.95 2.10
N VAL A 112 -13.54 -7.99 2.36
CA VAL A 112 -13.90 -6.76 3.11
C VAL A 112 -14.80 -5.84 2.28
N VAL A 113 -14.45 -5.63 1.01
CA VAL A 113 -15.17 -4.69 0.12
C VAL A 113 -16.54 -5.25 -0.28
N GLU A 114 -16.64 -6.55 -0.51
CA GLU A 114 -17.90 -7.24 -0.87
C GLU A 114 -18.80 -7.51 0.35
N GLY A 115 -18.33 -7.19 1.56
CA GLY A 115 -19.10 -7.34 2.80
C GLY A 115 -19.18 -8.76 3.33
N ASP A 116 -18.40 -9.68 2.76
CA ASP A 116 -18.35 -11.09 3.18
C ASP A 116 -17.60 -11.28 4.51
N MET A 117 -16.84 -10.26 4.93
CA MET A 117 -16.12 -10.22 6.21
C MET A 117 -16.74 -9.17 7.13
N GLY A 118 -17.34 -9.60 8.23
CA GLY A 118 -17.86 -8.68 9.26
C GLY A 118 -16.73 -7.86 9.91
N GLU A 119 -17.06 -6.65 10.36
CA GLU A 119 -16.10 -5.71 10.98
C GLU A 119 -15.32 -6.32 12.14
N GLU A 120 -15.97 -7.15 12.95
CA GLU A 120 -15.36 -7.85 14.08
C GLU A 120 -14.30 -8.88 13.62
N THR A 121 -14.58 -9.63 12.57
CA THR A 121 -13.64 -10.60 11.99
C THR A 121 -12.43 -9.89 11.40
N TYR A 122 -12.64 -8.74 10.76
CA TYR A 122 -11.57 -7.91 10.23
C TYR A 122 -10.64 -7.40 11.36
N ARG A 123 -11.21 -6.90 12.46
CA ARG A 123 -10.44 -6.45 13.62
C ARG A 123 -9.61 -7.57 14.23
N GLN A 124 -10.20 -8.73 14.43
CA GLN A 124 -9.48 -9.90 14.99
C GLN A 124 -8.32 -10.33 14.10
N GLU A 125 -8.49 -10.35 12.78
CA GLU A 125 -7.42 -10.67 11.85
C GLU A 125 -6.33 -9.59 11.82
N ALA A 126 -6.69 -8.31 11.87
CA ALA A 126 -5.75 -7.20 11.97
C ALA A 126 -4.92 -7.26 13.26
N ASP A 127 -5.55 -7.54 14.40
CA ASP A 127 -4.88 -7.71 15.69
C ASP A 127 -3.95 -8.92 15.69
N ARG A 128 -4.37 -10.03 15.07
CA ARG A 128 -3.53 -11.22 14.88
C ARG A 128 -2.30 -10.92 14.04
N LEU A 129 -2.45 -10.23 12.91
CA LEU A 129 -1.34 -9.82 12.05
C LEU A 129 -0.38 -8.87 12.79
N ALA A 130 -0.93 -7.92 13.55
CA ALA A 130 -0.12 -7.02 14.37
C ALA A 130 0.68 -7.78 15.44
N ALA A 131 0.07 -8.76 16.12
CA ALA A 131 0.74 -9.61 17.09
C ALA A 131 1.85 -10.45 16.45
N ASP A 132 1.63 -11.01 15.26
CA ASP A 132 2.63 -11.78 14.51
C ASP A 132 3.82 -10.91 14.06
N VAL A 133 3.55 -9.68 13.63
CA VAL A 133 4.61 -8.70 13.31
C VAL A 133 5.42 -8.34 14.57
N MET A 134 4.76 -8.16 15.71
CA MET A 134 5.44 -7.88 16.99
C MET A 134 6.30 -9.05 17.47
N LYS A 135 5.84 -10.30 17.30
CA LYS A 135 6.63 -11.50 17.59
C LYS A 135 7.87 -11.60 16.68
N LYS A 136 7.73 -11.31 15.38
CA LYS A 136 8.85 -11.31 14.43
C LYS A 136 9.87 -10.20 14.70
N LYS A 137 9.50 -9.14 15.42
CA LYS A 137 10.40 -8.05 15.82
C LYS A 137 11.50 -8.49 16.79
N SER A 138 11.37 -9.65 17.42
CA SER A 138 12.39 -10.27 18.30
C SER A 138 13.54 -10.96 17.53
N MET A 139 13.47 -11.11 16.21
CA MET A 139 14.57 -11.67 15.42
C MET A 139 15.64 -10.61 15.13
N PRO A 140 16.94 -10.98 15.13
CA PRO A 140 18.02 -10.10 14.75
C PRO A 140 17.77 -9.47 13.37
N TYR A 141 18.04 -8.17 13.26
CA TYR A 141 17.78 -7.40 12.02
C TYR A 141 18.47 -7.99 10.78
N SER A 142 19.66 -8.58 10.95
CA SER A 142 20.44 -9.24 9.89
C SER A 142 19.69 -10.40 9.24
N ASP A 143 19.13 -11.31 10.04
CA ASP A 143 18.44 -12.51 9.55
C ASP A 143 17.12 -12.19 8.89
N ARG A 144 16.46 -11.13 9.38
CA ARG A 144 15.21 -10.63 8.82
C ARG A 144 15.43 -9.97 7.46
N ALA A 145 16.47 -9.12 7.35
CA ALA A 145 16.84 -8.46 6.11
C ALA A 145 17.28 -9.46 5.04
N GLN A 146 18.02 -10.50 5.43
CA GLN A 146 18.53 -11.53 4.53
C GLN A 146 17.40 -12.39 3.95
N ARG A 147 16.47 -12.88 4.78
CA ARG A 147 15.30 -13.64 4.30
C ARG A 147 14.35 -12.79 3.45
N MET A 148 14.26 -11.49 3.74
CA MET A 148 13.48 -10.56 2.93
C MET A 148 14.12 -10.36 1.55
N LEU A 149 15.44 -10.24 1.49
CA LEU A 149 16.21 -10.14 0.23
C LEU A 149 16.13 -11.41 -0.61
N GLU A 150 16.30 -12.60 0.00
CA GLU A 150 16.16 -13.90 -0.66
C GLU A 150 14.75 -14.07 -1.24
N SER A 151 13.72 -13.79 -0.43
CA SER A 151 12.32 -13.78 -0.89
C SER A 151 12.07 -12.76 -2.01
N MET A 152 12.75 -11.62 -2.00
CA MET A 152 12.63 -10.60 -3.06
C MET A 152 13.31 -11.04 -4.36
N GLN A 153 14.47 -11.70 -4.29
CA GLN A 153 15.19 -12.20 -5.47
C GLN A 153 14.41 -13.31 -6.18
N GLU A 154 13.95 -14.34 -5.46
CA GLU A 154 13.10 -15.40 -6.03
C GLU A 154 11.87 -14.87 -6.74
N ARG A 155 11.36 -13.80 -6.23
CA ARG A 155 10.13 -13.17 -6.71
C ARG A 155 10.35 -12.20 -7.86
N LEU A 156 11.47 -11.50 -7.93
CA LEU A 156 11.88 -10.72 -9.10
C LEU A 156 12.17 -11.65 -10.31
N GLU A 157 12.75 -12.81 -10.06
CA GLU A 157 12.97 -13.82 -11.08
C GLU A 157 11.65 -14.37 -11.64
N PHE A 158 10.65 -14.61 -10.76
CA PHE A 158 9.32 -15.03 -11.21
C PHE A 158 8.66 -13.96 -12.09
N PHE A 159 8.70 -12.68 -11.72
CA PHE A 159 8.10 -11.60 -12.53
C PHE A 159 8.87 -11.31 -13.83
N SER A 160 10.19 -11.46 -13.82
CA SER A 160 10.99 -11.33 -15.05
C SER A 160 10.76 -12.49 -16.03
N SER A 161 10.28 -13.64 -15.53
CA SER A 161 9.89 -14.79 -16.35
C SER A 161 8.48 -14.70 -16.94
N LEU A 162 7.62 -13.83 -16.39
CA LEU A 162 6.27 -13.59 -16.91
C LEU A 162 6.36 -12.68 -18.13
N ASN A 163 6.23 -13.27 -19.32
CA ASN A 163 6.10 -12.51 -20.56
C ASN A 163 4.65 -12.02 -20.77
N LYS A 164 4.45 -11.17 -21.80
CA LYS A 164 3.14 -10.57 -22.12
C LYS A 164 2.05 -11.62 -22.38
N ASP A 165 2.44 -12.80 -22.90
CA ASP A 165 1.52 -13.91 -23.20
C ASP A 165 1.03 -14.62 -21.93
N ASP A 166 1.84 -14.66 -20.88
CA ASP A 166 1.45 -15.23 -19.59
C ASP A 166 0.46 -14.34 -18.84
N MET A 167 0.61 -13.03 -18.97
CA MET A 167 -0.36 -12.05 -18.45
C MET A 167 -1.70 -12.14 -19.19
N ASP A 168 -1.69 -12.36 -20.49
CA ASP A 168 -2.91 -12.54 -21.29
C ASP A 168 -3.59 -13.88 -21.03
N LYS A 169 -2.87 -14.92 -20.70
CA LYS A 169 -3.43 -16.22 -20.28
C LYS A 169 -4.08 -16.14 -18.89
N LEU A 170 -3.51 -15.39 -17.97
CA LEU A 170 -4.10 -15.11 -16.66
C LEU A 170 -5.40 -14.31 -16.80
N ARG A 171 -5.43 -13.28 -17.68
CA ARG A 171 -6.66 -12.54 -18.02
C ARG A 171 -7.76 -13.43 -18.59
N LYS A 172 -7.42 -14.37 -19.48
CA LYS A 172 -8.42 -15.27 -20.11
C LYS A 172 -8.98 -16.32 -19.14
N ARG A 173 -8.21 -16.76 -18.15
CA ARG A 173 -8.67 -17.71 -17.13
C ARG A 173 -9.69 -17.10 -16.17
N ASN A 174 -9.55 -15.81 -15.84
CA ASN A 174 -10.48 -15.12 -14.94
C ASN A 174 -11.78 -14.70 -15.61
N ASN A 175 -11.82 -14.64 -16.95
CA ASN A 175 -13.06 -14.32 -17.71
C ASN A 175 -13.86 -15.58 -18.11
N SER A 176 -13.50 -16.76 -17.62
CA SER A 176 -14.14 -18.04 -17.99
C SER A 176 -14.79 -18.76 -16.79
N ASN A 177 -14.91 -18.10 -15.67
CA ASN A 177 -15.69 -18.46 -14.50
C ASN A 177 -16.64 -17.32 -14.15
#